data_1f3b1583d1bf6aa6a62b3a0a83555267
#
_entry.id   1f3b1583d1bf6aa6a62b3a0a83555267
#
_cell.length_a   1.000
_cell.length_b   1.000
_cell.length_c   1.000
_cell.angle_alpha   90.00
_cell.angle_beta   90.00
_cell.angle_gamma   90.00
#
_symmetry.space_group_name_H-M   'P 1'
#
loop_
_entity.id
_entity.type
_entity.pdbx_description
1 polymer ?
#
loop_
_entity_poly.entity_id
_entity_poly.type
_entity_poly.pdbx_seq_one_letter_code
_entity_poly.pdbx_strand_id
1 'polypeptide(L)'
;MKFKYILILSALIGQILSLSAREVTSFNEGWLFKRGPFSQDPVKVAAQWNADWETVDLPHTWNAKDMQVKADAFYEGVGYYRKTQFFGNDLKGKRVFLRFEGVGANTEVYVNGKLVGMHRGAYSAFAFEIGTALKLGAENEIMVKADNASRPDVIP
;
A
#
# COMPACT_ATOMS: atom_id res chain seq x y z
N MET A 1 59.90 -2.12 -12.48
CA MET A 1 59.03 -2.77 -11.46
C MET A 1 57.97 -1.87 -10.87
N LYS A 2 57.86 -0.59 -11.21
CA LYS A 2 56.86 0.36 -10.63
C LYS A 2 55.52 0.46 -11.41
N PHE A 3 55.48 0.05 -12.67
CA PHE A 3 54.26 0.14 -13.50
C PHE A 3 53.22 -0.95 -13.23
N LYS A 4 53.60 -2.11 -12.72
CA LYS A 4 52.64 -3.20 -12.40
C LYS A 4 51.72 -2.89 -11.21
N TYR A 5 52.18 -2.09 -10.28
CA TYR A 5 51.36 -1.75 -9.09
C TYR A 5 50.33 -0.67 -9.37
N ILE A 6 50.54 0.19 -10.35
CA ILE A 6 49.60 1.24 -10.75
C ILE A 6 48.38 0.63 -11.44
N LEU A 7 48.57 -0.43 -12.26
CA LEU A 7 47.46 -1.14 -12.91
C LEU A 7 46.60 -1.94 -11.95
N ILE A 8 47.17 -2.47 -10.86
CA ILE A 8 46.40 -3.20 -9.83
C ILE A 8 45.60 -2.22 -8.98
N LEU A 9 46.14 -1.04 -8.69
CA LEU A 9 45.43 -0.02 -7.91
C LEU A 9 44.23 0.58 -8.69
N SER A 10 44.36 0.76 -10.02
CA SER A 10 43.27 1.25 -10.87
C SER A 10 42.15 0.23 -11.03
N ALA A 11 42.44 -1.08 -10.97
CA ALA A 11 41.42 -2.14 -11.01
C ALA A 11 40.63 -2.26 -9.70
N LEU A 12 41.22 -1.86 -8.56
CA LEU A 12 40.53 -1.88 -7.26
C LEU A 12 39.56 -0.70 -7.07
N ILE A 13 39.78 0.42 -7.76
CA ILE A 13 38.92 1.62 -7.65
C ILE A 13 37.66 1.48 -8.51
N GLY A 14 37.65 0.55 -9.47
CA GLY A 14 36.47 0.30 -10.36
C GLY A 14 35.34 -0.49 -9.75
N GLN A 15 35.49 -1.04 -8.54
CA GLN A 15 34.38 -1.68 -7.80
C GLN A 15 33.75 -0.71 -6.80
N ILE A 16 33.31 0.45 -7.28
CA ILE A 16 32.32 1.21 -6.54
C ILE A 16 31.03 0.39 -6.63
N LEU A 17 30.79 -0.38 -5.59
CA LEU A 17 29.51 -1.03 -5.33
C LEU A 17 28.42 0.00 -5.59
N SER A 18 27.63 -0.22 -6.63
CA SER A 18 26.38 0.50 -6.80
C SER A 18 25.52 0.18 -5.57
N LEU A 19 25.65 0.99 -4.52
CA LEU A 19 24.67 0.97 -3.44
C LEU A 19 23.35 1.32 -4.12
N SER A 20 22.52 0.33 -4.34
CA SER A 20 21.15 0.54 -4.79
C SER A 20 20.45 1.35 -3.68
N ALA A 21 20.35 2.65 -3.91
CA ALA A 21 19.62 3.53 -3.01
C ALA A 21 18.16 3.07 -2.96
N ARG A 22 17.57 3.12 -1.76
CA ARG A 22 16.14 2.90 -1.59
C ARG A 22 15.39 3.96 -2.41
N GLU A 23 14.60 3.53 -3.37
CA GLU A 23 13.69 4.40 -4.11
C GLU A 23 12.35 4.46 -3.37
N VAL A 24 11.82 5.66 -3.21
CA VAL A 24 10.51 5.90 -2.59
C VAL A 24 9.68 6.72 -3.56
N THR A 25 8.52 6.19 -3.92
CA THR A 25 7.57 6.86 -4.83
C THR A 25 6.26 7.07 -4.09
N SER A 26 5.66 8.26 -4.25
CA SER A 26 4.32 8.54 -3.73
C SER A 26 3.30 7.65 -4.43
N PHE A 27 2.36 7.12 -3.63
CA PHE A 27 1.30 6.24 -4.11
C PHE A 27 -0.09 6.75 -3.72
N ASN A 28 -0.21 8.05 -3.39
CA ASN A 28 -1.35 8.65 -2.72
C ASN A 28 -2.52 9.00 -3.65
N GLU A 29 -2.27 9.24 -4.94
CA GLU A 29 -3.27 9.76 -5.86
C GLU A 29 -4.13 8.67 -6.51
N GLY A 30 -5.37 9.00 -6.88
CA GLY A 30 -6.23 8.20 -7.74
C GLY A 30 -6.69 6.87 -7.13
N TRP A 31 -6.98 6.83 -5.85
CA TRP A 31 -7.62 5.69 -5.22
C TRP A 31 -9.12 5.73 -5.42
N LEU A 32 -9.73 4.58 -5.54
CA LEU A 32 -11.17 4.40 -5.48
C LEU A 32 -11.55 4.00 -4.05
N PHE A 33 -12.53 4.67 -3.47
CA PHE A 33 -13.00 4.46 -2.11
C PHE A 33 -14.47 4.11 -2.06
N LYS A 34 -14.85 3.22 -1.16
CA LYS A 34 -16.25 2.92 -0.83
C LYS A 34 -16.40 2.47 0.62
N ARG A 35 -17.42 3.01 1.31
CA ARG A 35 -17.87 2.55 2.64
C ARG A 35 -18.86 1.40 2.48
N GLY A 36 -18.92 0.52 3.47
CA GLY A 36 -20.03 -0.40 3.64
C GLY A 36 -19.64 -1.83 3.99
N PRO A 37 -20.61 -2.60 4.50
CA PRO A 37 -20.44 -4.02 4.68
C PRO A 37 -20.55 -4.69 3.31
N PHE A 38 -19.43 -4.89 2.67
CA PHE A 38 -19.34 -5.83 1.57
C PHE A 38 -19.05 -7.24 2.12
N SER A 39 -19.14 -8.23 1.24
CA SER A 39 -18.68 -9.58 1.53
C SER A 39 -17.33 -9.52 2.26
N GLN A 40 -17.12 -10.36 3.26
CA GLN A 40 -15.81 -10.48 3.93
C GLN A 40 -14.71 -11.00 2.99
N ASP A 41 -15.09 -11.41 1.79
CA ASP A 41 -14.20 -11.89 0.74
C ASP A 41 -13.82 -10.72 -0.20
N PRO A 42 -12.55 -10.24 -0.15
CA PRO A 42 -12.11 -9.12 -0.98
C PRO A 42 -12.21 -9.38 -2.48
N VAL A 43 -12.12 -10.66 -2.90
CA VAL A 43 -12.29 -11.04 -4.30
C VAL A 43 -13.73 -10.80 -4.75
N LYS A 44 -14.71 -11.08 -3.87
CA LYS A 44 -16.13 -10.77 -4.15
C LYS A 44 -16.40 -9.28 -4.10
N VAL A 45 -15.71 -8.53 -3.23
CA VAL A 45 -15.77 -7.06 -3.22
C VAL A 45 -15.28 -6.50 -4.54
N ALA A 46 -14.16 -7.01 -5.06
CA ALA A 46 -13.62 -6.63 -6.36
C ALA A 46 -14.59 -6.94 -7.52
N ALA A 47 -15.32 -8.04 -7.45
CA ALA A 47 -16.30 -8.43 -8.47
C ALA A 47 -17.62 -7.64 -8.41
N GLN A 48 -17.95 -7.01 -7.28
CA GLN A 48 -19.16 -6.19 -7.11
C GLN A 48 -18.99 -4.74 -7.56
N TRP A 49 -18.26 -4.53 -8.67
CA TRP A 49 -18.05 -3.22 -9.26
C TRP A 49 -19.32 -2.67 -9.89
N ASN A 50 -19.96 -1.81 -9.21
CA ASN A 50 -20.94 -0.89 -9.76
C ASN A 50 -20.43 0.55 -9.60
N ALA A 51 -21.06 1.50 -10.28
CA ALA A 51 -20.61 2.87 -10.52
C ALA A 51 -20.43 3.78 -9.29
N ASP A 52 -20.49 3.26 -8.06
CA ASP A 52 -20.63 4.07 -6.83
C ASP A 52 -19.32 4.22 -6.04
N TRP A 53 -18.16 4.05 -6.66
CA TRP A 53 -16.87 4.29 -6.01
C TRP A 53 -16.46 5.74 -6.17
N GLU A 54 -16.06 6.36 -5.06
CA GLU A 54 -15.54 7.72 -5.06
C GLU A 54 -14.04 7.71 -5.38
N THR A 55 -13.59 8.61 -6.27
CA THR A 55 -12.16 8.84 -6.49
C THR A 55 -11.63 9.75 -5.40
N VAL A 56 -10.58 9.32 -4.72
CA VAL A 56 -9.97 10.03 -3.60
C VAL A 56 -8.45 10.01 -3.70
N ASP A 57 -7.82 11.03 -3.14
CA ASP A 57 -6.39 11.07 -2.87
C ASP A 57 -6.12 10.90 -1.38
N LEU A 58 -4.97 10.30 -1.04
CA LEU A 58 -4.56 10.11 0.33
C LEU A 58 -3.69 11.31 0.83
N PRO A 59 -3.81 11.72 2.08
CA PRO A 59 -4.64 11.14 3.13
C PRO A 59 -6.13 11.43 2.94
N HIS A 60 -6.98 10.43 3.20
CA HIS A 60 -8.43 10.54 3.09
C HIS A 60 -9.11 10.21 4.41
N THR A 61 -10.12 11.00 4.76
CA THR A 61 -10.93 10.81 5.96
C THR A 61 -12.40 10.66 5.57
N TRP A 62 -12.93 9.46 5.70
CA TRP A 62 -14.32 9.18 5.29
C TRP A 62 -15.40 9.80 6.18
N ASN A 63 -15.02 10.24 7.41
CA ASN A 63 -15.93 10.89 8.34
C ASN A 63 -15.83 12.43 8.32
N ALA A 64 -15.08 13.01 7.39
CA ALA A 64 -14.86 14.46 7.34
C ALA A 64 -16.16 15.28 7.22
N LYS A 65 -17.18 14.72 6.58
CA LYS A 65 -18.49 15.38 6.38
C LYS A 65 -19.56 14.92 7.35
N ASP A 66 -19.38 13.82 8.07
CA ASP A 66 -20.43 13.19 8.89
C ASP A 66 -20.84 14.09 10.06
N MET A 67 -19.87 14.73 10.72
CA MET A 67 -20.12 15.67 11.82
C MET A 67 -20.78 16.99 11.40
N GLN A 68 -20.73 17.34 10.12
CA GLN A 68 -21.38 18.56 9.59
C GLN A 68 -22.87 18.36 9.29
N VAL A 69 -23.29 17.10 9.09
CA VAL A 69 -24.67 16.78 8.68
C VAL A 69 -25.52 16.34 9.87
N LYS A 70 -24.98 15.52 10.78
CA LYS A 70 -25.62 15.10 12.04
C LYS A 70 -24.57 14.70 13.06
N ALA A 71 -24.72 15.13 14.31
CA ALA A 71 -23.79 14.83 15.40
C ALA A 71 -23.64 13.33 15.73
N ASP A 72 -24.60 12.50 15.30
CA ASP A 72 -24.70 11.06 15.53
C ASP A 72 -24.45 10.22 14.28
N ALA A 73 -23.96 10.83 13.19
CA ALA A 73 -23.72 10.16 11.91
C ALA A 73 -22.26 9.69 11.71
N PHE A 74 -21.49 9.57 12.80
CA PHE A 74 -20.12 9.05 12.70
C PHE A 74 -20.13 7.59 12.25
N TYR A 75 -19.64 7.33 11.03
CA TYR A 75 -19.62 5.99 10.48
C TYR A 75 -18.52 5.16 11.15
N GLU A 76 -18.94 4.12 11.87
CA GLU A 76 -18.05 3.06 12.35
C GLU A 76 -18.26 1.81 11.49
N GLY A 77 -17.17 1.25 10.99
CA GLY A 77 -17.20 0.06 10.16
C GLY A 77 -16.09 -0.01 9.12
N VAL A 78 -16.37 -0.66 8.01
CA VAL A 78 -15.36 -1.00 7.00
C VAL A 78 -15.41 -0.01 5.84
N GLY A 79 -14.24 0.48 5.45
CA GLY A 79 -13.98 1.18 4.19
C GLY A 79 -12.99 0.40 3.33
N TYR A 80 -13.22 0.43 2.04
CA TYR A 80 -12.34 -0.21 1.06
C TYR A 80 -11.71 0.85 0.16
N TYR A 81 -10.39 0.73 -0.01
CA TYR A 81 -9.62 1.49 -0.98
C TYR A 81 -9.09 0.54 -2.03
N ARG A 82 -9.13 0.95 -3.27
CA ARG A 82 -8.62 0.17 -4.39
C ARG A 82 -7.84 1.04 -5.35
N LYS A 83 -6.77 0.48 -5.89
CA LYS A 83 -6.00 1.10 -6.96
C LYS A 83 -5.50 0.03 -7.92
N THR A 84 -5.56 0.33 -9.21
CA THR A 84 -4.88 -0.43 -10.25
C THR A 84 -3.62 0.31 -10.67
N GLN A 85 -2.48 -0.40 -10.69
CA GLN A 85 -1.18 0.18 -11.00
C GLN A 85 -0.34 -0.77 -11.84
N PHE A 86 0.32 -0.22 -12.85
CA PHE A 86 1.31 -0.95 -13.62
C PHE A 86 2.64 -1.03 -12.86
N PHE A 87 3.20 -2.24 -12.75
CA PHE A 87 4.55 -2.46 -12.18
C PHE A 87 5.46 -3.03 -13.25
N GLY A 88 6.52 -2.29 -13.58
CA GLY A 88 7.44 -2.61 -14.65
C GLY A 88 8.36 -3.80 -14.36
N ASN A 89 8.97 -4.35 -15.42
CA ASN A 89 9.96 -5.43 -15.33
C ASN A 89 11.29 -4.98 -14.71
N ASP A 90 11.55 -3.67 -14.61
CA ASP A 90 12.69 -3.06 -13.94
C ASP A 90 12.73 -3.35 -12.43
N LEU A 91 11.60 -3.78 -11.86
CA LEU A 91 11.49 -4.23 -10.48
C LEU A 91 11.92 -5.68 -10.28
N LYS A 92 12.28 -6.40 -11.35
CA LYS A 92 12.74 -7.79 -11.25
C LYS A 92 13.99 -7.90 -10.39
N GLY A 93 13.93 -8.74 -9.36
CA GLY A 93 15.02 -8.92 -8.40
C GLY A 93 15.11 -7.84 -7.32
N LYS A 94 14.25 -6.81 -7.35
CA LYS A 94 14.14 -5.81 -6.29
C LYS A 94 13.09 -6.25 -5.26
N ARG A 95 13.28 -5.82 -4.02
CA ARG A 95 12.26 -5.94 -2.98
C ARG A 95 11.31 -4.76 -3.09
N VAL A 96 10.03 -5.01 -3.21
CA VAL A 96 8.99 -3.98 -3.33
C VAL A 96 8.12 -4.00 -2.09
N PHE A 97 7.98 -2.84 -1.46
CA PHE A 97 7.18 -2.66 -0.25
C PHE A 97 6.08 -1.63 -0.50
N LEU A 98 4.91 -1.90 0.04
CA LEU A 98 3.86 -0.91 0.21
C LEU A 98 3.92 -0.42 1.66
N ARG A 99 4.18 0.88 1.84
CA ARG A 99 4.28 1.52 3.15
C ARG A 99 3.09 2.42 3.40
N PHE A 100 2.58 2.34 4.62
CA PHE A 100 1.50 3.18 5.15
C PHE A 100 2.03 3.99 6.31
N GLU A 101 1.67 5.28 6.38
CA GLU A 101 2.01 6.14 7.52
C GLU A 101 1.01 5.97 8.67
N GLY A 102 -0.21 5.55 8.37
CA GLY A 102 -1.24 5.20 9.33
C GLY A 102 -2.54 4.82 8.60
N VAL A 103 -3.27 3.85 9.13
CA VAL A 103 -4.60 3.47 8.65
C VAL A 103 -5.47 3.14 9.85
N GLY A 104 -6.69 3.70 9.88
CA GLY A 104 -7.58 3.57 11.02
C GLY A 104 -7.91 2.12 11.38
N ALA A 105 -7.70 1.82 12.60
CA ALA A 105 -7.75 0.71 13.53
C ALA A 105 -7.28 -0.66 13.01
N ASN A 106 -7.98 -1.32 12.14
CA ASN A 106 -7.59 -2.62 11.59
C ASN A 106 -7.47 -2.55 10.08
N THR A 107 -6.36 -3.04 9.55
CA THR A 107 -6.04 -2.97 8.12
C THR A 107 -5.73 -4.35 7.58
N GLU A 108 -6.29 -4.67 6.42
CA GLU A 108 -5.92 -5.81 5.61
C GLU A 108 -5.51 -5.30 4.23
N VAL A 109 -4.37 -5.78 3.72
CA VAL A 109 -3.86 -5.37 2.40
C VAL A 109 -3.80 -6.57 1.48
N TYR A 110 -4.34 -6.40 0.29
CA TYR A 110 -4.42 -7.43 -0.74
C TYR A 110 -3.76 -6.93 -2.02
N VAL A 111 -3.05 -7.83 -2.70
CA VAL A 111 -2.50 -7.61 -4.04
C VAL A 111 -2.98 -8.73 -4.95
N ASN A 112 -3.66 -8.38 -6.04
CA ASN A 112 -4.25 -9.34 -6.98
C ASN A 112 -5.15 -10.38 -6.27
N GLY A 113 -5.92 -9.94 -5.27
CA GLY A 113 -6.80 -10.77 -4.46
C GLY A 113 -6.11 -11.61 -3.38
N LYS A 114 -4.77 -11.58 -3.28
CA LYS A 114 -4.00 -12.31 -2.27
C LYS A 114 -3.73 -11.40 -1.08
N LEU A 115 -4.06 -11.84 0.15
CA LEU A 115 -3.69 -11.14 1.38
C LEU A 115 -2.17 -11.12 1.53
N VAL A 116 -1.60 -9.92 1.64
CA VAL A 116 -0.15 -9.71 1.81
C VAL A 116 0.22 -9.29 3.23
N GLY A 117 -0.74 -8.77 4.00
CA GLY A 117 -0.50 -8.43 5.39
C GLY A 117 -1.72 -7.85 6.09
N MET A 118 -1.64 -7.84 7.42
CA MET A 118 -2.62 -7.25 8.33
C MET A 118 -1.91 -6.38 9.36
N HIS A 119 -2.52 -5.27 9.73
CA HIS A 119 -2.01 -4.38 10.77
C HIS A 119 -3.14 -3.98 11.72
N ARG A 120 -2.81 -3.84 13.01
CA ARG A 120 -3.70 -3.34 14.05
C ARG A 120 -3.06 -2.12 14.71
N GLY A 121 -3.84 -1.07 14.83
CA GLY A 121 -3.42 0.22 15.38
C GLY A 121 -3.56 1.36 14.36
N ALA A 122 -4.10 2.50 14.83
CA ALA A 122 -4.48 3.59 13.94
C ALA A 122 -3.31 4.52 13.57
N TYR A 123 -2.32 4.66 14.45
CA TYR A 123 -1.35 5.77 14.39
C TYR A 123 0.10 5.32 14.16
N SER A 124 0.35 4.07 13.91
CA SER A 124 1.69 3.56 13.64
C SER A 124 1.92 3.29 12.16
N ALA A 125 3.10 3.69 11.67
CA ALA A 125 3.51 3.35 10.31
C ALA A 125 3.85 1.85 10.21
N PHE A 126 3.50 1.23 9.08
CA PHE A 126 3.80 -0.16 8.79
C PHE A 126 4.09 -0.35 7.30
N ALA A 127 4.68 -1.48 6.95
CA ALA A 127 4.96 -1.82 5.56
C ALA A 127 4.85 -3.32 5.31
N PHE A 128 4.36 -3.68 4.13
CA PHE A 128 4.31 -5.07 3.68
C PHE A 128 5.12 -5.24 2.40
N GLU A 129 5.88 -6.33 2.34
CA GLU A 129 6.56 -6.72 1.11
C GLU A 129 5.55 -7.33 0.15
N ILE A 130 5.40 -6.71 -1.02
CA ILE A 130 4.39 -7.10 -2.01
C ILE A 130 5.00 -7.77 -3.25
N GLY A 131 6.33 -7.79 -3.39
CA GLY A 131 7.02 -8.23 -4.61
C GLY A 131 6.59 -9.62 -5.09
N THR A 132 6.36 -10.57 -4.19
CA THR A 132 5.92 -11.94 -4.54
C THR A 132 4.47 -12.05 -5.00
N ALA A 133 3.65 -11.02 -4.75
CA ALA A 133 2.25 -10.96 -5.17
C ALA A 133 2.06 -10.15 -6.45
N LEU A 134 3.10 -9.42 -6.89
CA LEU A 134 3.07 -8.61 -8.11
C LEU A 134 3.23 -9.47 -9.37
N LYS A 135 2.52 -9.08 -10.40
CA LYS A 135 2.73 -9.50 -11.79
C LYS A 135 3.54 -8.40 -12.47
N LEU A 136 4.84 -8.61 -12.66
CA LEU A 136 5.70 -7.61 -13.31
C LEU A 136 5.40 -7.52 -14.81
N GLY A 137 5.52 -6.31 -15.36
CA GLY A 137 5.15 -6.01 -16.74
C GLY A 137 3.64 -5.97 -16.99
N ALA A 138 2.82 -5.85 -15.93
CA ALA A 138 1.37 -5.86 -16.02
C ALA A 138 0.74 -4.90 -14.99
N GLU A 139 -0.54 -4.64 -15.17
CA GLU A 139 -1.36 -3.99 -14.15
C GLU A 139 -1.65 -4.94 -13.00
N ASN A 140 -1.60 -4.39 -11.80
CA ASN A 140 -1.88 -5.08 -10.55
C ASN A 140 -2.94 -4.33 -9.78
N GLU A 141 -3.83 -5.08 -9.17
CA GLU A 141 -4.82 -4.53 -8.27
C GLU A 141 -4.30 -4.55 -6.83
N ILE A 142 -4.37 -3.41 -6.17
CA ILE A 142 -4.10 -3.26 -4.74
C ILE A 142 -5.41 -2.89 -4.07
N MET A 143 -5.78 -3.64 -3.04
CA MET A 143 -6.95 -3.35 -2.21
C MET A 143 -6.53 -3.24 -0.75
N VAL A 144 -7.04 -2.22 -0.09
CA VAL A 144 -6.88 -1.98 1.35
C VAL A 144 -8.25 -1.96 1.98
N LYS A 145 -8.48 -2.86 2.92
CA LYS A 145 -9.65 -2.86 3.79
C LYS A 145 -9.24 -2.21 5.10
N ALA A 146 -9.90 -1.14 5.47
CA ALA A 146 -9.74 -0.43 6.73
C ALA A 146 -11.03 -0.55 7.55
N ASP A 147 -10.91 -0.87 8.85
CA ASP A 147 -12.04 -1.02 9.77
C ASP A 147 -11.77 -0.14 11.00
N ASN A 148 -12.61 0.89 11.19
CA ASN A 148 -12.53 1.81 12.33
C ASN A 148 -13.51 1.47 13.45
N ALA A 149 -14.17 0.32 13.38
CA ALA A 149 -15.08 -0.10 14.44
C ALA A 149 -14.32 -0.19 15.78
N SER A 150 -14.92 0.39 16.80
CA SER A 150 -14.37 0.35 18.16
C SER A 150 -14.32 -1.09 18.66
N ARG A 151 -13.13 -1.51 19.09
CA ARG A 151 -12.90 -2.85 19.65
C ARG A 151 -12.05 -2.73 20.92
N PRO A 152 -12.41 -3.47 22.00
CA PRO A 152 -11.70 -3.36 23.27
C PRO A 152 -10.24 -3.87 23.23
N ASP A 153 -9.88 -4.64 22.20
CA ASP A 153 -8.54 -5.21 22.01
C ASP A 153 -7.64 -4.40 21.05
N VAL A 154 -8.13 -3.27 20.56
CA VAL A 154 -7.38 -2.37 19.66
C VAL A 154 -7.38 -0.97 20.26
N ILE A 155 -6.19 -0.49 20.59
CA ILE A 155 -6.02 0.90 21.04
C ILE A 155 -6.20 1.80 19.81
N PRO A 156 -7.09 2.81 19.89
CA PRO A 156 -7.31 3.76 18.80
C PRO A 156 -6.07 4.59 18.50
#